data_8432eca7a82a7987e7b9e313b7c6c3da
#
_entry.id   8432eca7a82a7987e7b9e313b7c6c3da
#
_cell.length_a   1.000
_cell.length_b   1.000
_cell.length_c   1.000
_cell.angle_alpha   90.00
_cell.angle_beta   90.00
_cell.angle_gamma   90.00
#
_symmetry.space_group_name_H-M   'P 1'
#
loop_
_entity.id
_entity.type
_entity.pdbx_description
1 polymer ?
#
loop_
_entity_poly.entity_id
_entity_poly.type
_entity_poly.pdbx_seq_one_letter_code
_entity_poly.pdbx_strand_id
1 'polypeptide(L)'
;EVPVTVTYPDGTKDHVTVPVTTNKQADNDAYQPKVDDVTKDYGDPTTEKDVTGAVTIPDYPSEKGTPTITVDDPSTLPDGNTPGTVEVPVTVTYPDGTKNHVTVPVTTGEKPLENGNNDDTNVKGNHADNEGKNLPETGNNEQSNGTLLGSLFAAAGTLFLAGKRRKNKDNQ
;
A
#
# COMPACT_ATOMS: atom_id res chain seq x y z
N GLU A 1 -11.94 -30.44 -30.06
CA GLU A 1 -13.02 -31.41 -30.25
C GLU A 1 -12.58 -32.78 -29.76
N VAL A 2 -13.42 -33.46 -28.98
CA VAL A 2 -13.13 -34.77 -28.38
C VAL A 2 -14.06 -35.81 -29.03
N PRO A 3 -13.51 -36.82 -29.71
CA PRO A 3 -14.32 -37.89 -30.26
C PRO A 3 -14.88 -38.79 -29.14
N VAL A 4 -16.16 -39.07 -29.18
CA VAL A 4 -16.88 -39.92 -28.25
C VAL A 4 -17.60 -41.02 -29.02
N THR A 5 -17.47 -42.24 -28.52
CA THR A 5 -18.23 -43.40 -29.04
C THR A 5 -19.34 -43.75 -28.10
N VAL A 6 -20.56 -43.73 -28.59
CA VAL A 6 -21.74 -44.24 -27.87
C VAL A 6 -21.98 -45.68 -28.32
N THR A 7 -22.00 -46.60 -27.39
CA THR A 7 -22.29 -48.02 -27.65
C THR A 7 -23.67 -48.34 -27.09
N TYR A 8 -24.55 -48.86 -27.94
CA TYR A 8 -25.91 -49.26 -27.58
C TYR A 8 -25.97 -50.73 -27.08
N PRO A 9 -27.02 -51.07 -26.32
CA PRO A 9 -27.18 -52.46 -25.80
C PRO A 9 -27.27 -53.54 -26.87
N ASP A 10 -27.68 -53.16 -28.09
CA ASP A 10 -27.73 -54.07 -29.26
C ASP A 10 -26.36 -54.25 -29.93
N GLY A 11 -25.31 -53.61 -29.41
CA GLY A 11 -23.93 -53.67 -29.92
C GLY A 11 -23.62 -52.67 -31.05
N THR A 12 -24.59 -51.87 -31.46
CA THR A 12 -24.33 -50.77 -32.46
C THR A 12 -23.57 -49.61 -31.81
N LYS A 13 -22.90 -48.83 -32.62
CA LYS A 13 -22.06 -47.70 -32.15
C LYS A 13 -22.30 -46.46 -32.99
N ASP A 14 -22.41 -45.31 -32.33
CA ASP A 14 -22.33 -44.02 -32.94
C ASP A 14 -21.02 -43.30 -32.55
N HIS A 15 -20.47 -42.58 -33.50
CA HIS A 15 -19.31 -41.72 -33.29
C HIS A 15 -19.75 -40.26 -33.37
N VAL A 16 -19.62 -39.56 -32.26
CA VAL A 16 -19.95 -38.13 -32.14
C VAL A 16 -18.74 -37.35 -31.73
N THR A 17 -18.69 -36.10 -32.09
CA THR A 17 -17.61 -35.19 -31.66
C THR A 17 -18.19 -34.16 -30.75
N VAL A 18 -17.59 -34.03 -29.56
CA VAL A 18 -17.97 -33.04 -28.54
C VAL A 18 -17.01 -31.85 -28.67
N PRO A 19 -17.50 -30.65 -28.96
CA PRO A 19 -16.65 -29.46 -28.93
C PRO A 19 -16.29 -29.13 -27.47
N VAL A 20 -15.00 -29.01 -27.22
CA VAL A 20 -14.47 -28.55 -25.93
C VAL A 20 -13.77 -27.22 -26.15
N THR A 21 -14.25 -26.17 -25.50
CA THR A 21 -13.67 -24.85 -25.56
C THR A 21 -13.02 -24.54 -24.20
N THR A 22 -11.74 -24.21 -24.22
CA THR A 22 -11.04 -23.67 -23.04
C THR A 22 -10.99 -22.16 -23.19
N ASN A 23 -11.60 -21.44 -22.28
CA ASN A 23 -11.50 -19.98 -22.25
C ASN A 23 -10.12 -19.58 -21.73
N LYS A 24 -9.53 -18.57 -22.38
CA LYS A 24 -8.31 -17.95 -21.89
C LYS A 24 -8.61 -17.26 -20.56
N GLN A 25 -7.74 -17.46 -19.58
CA GLN A 25 -7.82 -16.74 -18.30
C GLN A 25 -7.60 -15.25 -18.54
N ALA A 26 -8.41 -14.40 -17.91
CA ALA A 26 -8.26 -12.96 -17.96
C ALA A 26 -6.97 -12.52 -17.23
N ASP A 27 -6.34 -11.46 -17.73
CA ASP A 27 -5.05 -11.03 -17.20
C ASP A 27 -5.18 -10.51 -15.76
N ASN A 28 -6.28 -9.85 -15.41
CA ASN A 28 -6.53 -9.41 -14.04
C ASN A 28 -6.71 -10.54 -13.02
N ASP A 29 -7.11 -11.72 -13.47
CA ASP A 29 -7.22 -12.92 -12.62
C ASP A 29 -5.89 -13.67 -12.52
N ALA A 30 -5.08 -13.62 -13.59
CA ALA A 30 -3.81 -14.32 -13.67
C ALA A 30 -2.66 -13.58 -12.99
N TYR A 31 -2.68 -12.23 -13.02
CA TYR A 31 -1.60 -11.38 -12.53
C TYR A 31 -2.13 -10.37 -11.53
N GLN A 32 -1.62 -10.43 -10.31
CA GLN A 32 -2.03 -9.53 -9.23
C GLN A 32 -1.00 -8.40 -9.07
N PRO A 33 -1.43 -7.14 -9.10
CA PRO A 33 -0.55 -6.02 -8.80
C PRO A 33 -0.03 -6.09 -7.36
N LYS A 34 1.24 -5.74 -7.19
CA LYS A 34 1.87 -5.51 -5.91
C LYS A 34 2.02 -4.01 -5.71
N VAL A 35 1.70 -3.54 -4.51
CA VAL A 35 1.77 -2.14 -4.11
C VAL A 35 2.84 -1.99 -3.05
N ASP A 36 3.71 -1.01 -3.21
CA ASP A 36 4.66 -0.56 -2.19
C ASP A 36 4.21 0.80 -1.62
N ASP A 37 4.59 1.09 -0.36
CA ASP A 37 4.24 2.33 0.31
C ASP A 37 5.05 3.51 -0.28
N VAL A 38 4.39 4.67 -0.42
CA VAL A 38 5.04 5.93 -0.80
C VAL A 38 5.23 6.78 0.45
N THR A 39 6.46 7.23 0.71
CA THR A 39 6.78 8.15 1.80
C THR A 39 7.32 9.45 1.24
N LYS A 40 6.79 10.59 1.71
CA LYS A 40 7.20 11.93 1.33
C LYS A 40 7.53 12.73 2.58
N ASP A 41 8.52 13.59 2.51
CA ASP A 41 8.82 14.54 3.57
C ASP A 41 7.76 15.64 3.64
N TYR A 42 7.65 16.29 4.80
CA TYR A 42 6.79 17.48 4.94
C TYR A 42 7.22 18.58 3.96
N GLY A 43 6.27 19.10 3.22
CA GLY A 43 6.49 20.11 2.19
C GLY A 43 6.69 19.55 0.78
N ASP A 44 6.86 18.23 0.63
CA ASP A 44 7.02 17.59 -0.67
C ASP A 44 5.67 17.07 -1.20
N PRO A 45 5.14 17.65 -2.30
CA PRO A 45 3.89 17.17 -2.88
C PRO A 45 4.07 15.79 -3.53
N THR A 46 3.02 14.99 -3.48
CA THR A 46 2.98 13.70 -4.16
C THR A 46 2.55 13.88 -5.61
N THR A 47 3.25 13.23 -6.52
CA THR A 47 2.91 13.23 -7.95
C THR A 47 2.25 11.91 -8.37
N GLU A 48 1.49 11.92 -9.48
CA GLU A 48 0.94 10.70 -10.07
C GLU A 48 2.05 9.67 -10.37
N LYS A 49 3.23 10.14 -10.76
CA LYS A 49 4.38 9.28 -11.04
C LYS A 49 4.89 8.56 -9.79
N ASP A 50 4.87 9.21 -8.63
CA ASP A 50 5.28 8.57 -7.37
C ASP A 50 4.33 7.40 -7.05
N VAL A 51 3.03 7.63 -7.20
CA VAL A 51 1.99 6.64 -6.93
C VAL A 51 1.99 5.51 -7.95
N THR A 52 2.02 5.82 -9.25
CA THR A 52 2.04 4.79 -10.29
C THR A 52 3.34 3.97 -10.29
N GLY A 53 4.46 4.59 -9.89
CA GLY A 53 5.75 3.93 -9.72
C GLY A 53 5.81 2.94 -8.56
N ALA A 54 4.92 3.08 -7.57
CA ALA A 54 4.79 2.18 -6.44
C ALA A 54 3.98 0.90 -6.75
N VAL A 55 3.36 0.82 -7.93
CA VAL A 55 2.58 -0.35 -8.36
C VAL A 55 3.37 -1.16 -9.36
N THR A 56 3.57 -2.43 -9.07
CA THR A 56 4.26 -3.39 -9.94
C THR A 56 3.36 -4.58 -10.24
N ILE A 57 3.59 -5.25 -11.36
CA ILE A 57 2.85 -6.46 -11.74
C ILE A 57 3.87 -7.57 -11.93
N PRO A 58 4.15 -8.35 -10.88
CA PRO A 58 5.13 -9.42 -10.94
C PRO A 58 4.77 -10.45 -12.02
N ASP A 59 5.79 -10.98 -12.66
CA ASP A 59 5.70 -12.07 -13.65
C ASP A 59 4.78 -11.77 -14.85
N TYR A 60 4.41 -10.50 -15.08
CA TYR A 60 3.61 -10.14 -16.26
C TYR A 60 4.47 -10.27 -17.54
N PRO A 61 4.07 -11.10 -18.50
CA PRO A 61 4.88 -11.37 -19.68
C PRO A 61 4.89 -10.18 -20.65
N SER A 62 6.08 -9.76 -21.08
CA SER A 62 6.25 -8.63 -22.01
C SER A 62 5.59 -8.85 -23.38
N GLU A 63 5.46 -10.09 -23.81
CA GLU A 63 4.79 -10.46 -25.08
C GLU A 63 3.28 -10.16 -25.08
N LYS A 64 2.66 -9.99 -23.92
CA LYS A 64 1.26 -9.58 -23.79
C LYS A 64 1.06 -8.07 -23.95
N GLY A 65 2.15 -7.30 -24.02
CA GLY A 65 2.13 -5.85 -24.04
C GLY A 65 2.41 -5.24 -22.65
N THR A 66 2.19 -3.93 -22.51
CA THR A 66 2.46 -3.22 -21.26
C THR A 66 1.14 -2.79 -20.62
N PRO A 67 0.86 -3.20 -19.38
CA PRO A 67 -0.27 -2.67 -18.62
C PRO A 67 -0.13 -1.17 -18.37
N THR A 68 -1.27 -0.47 -18.32
CA THR A 68 -1.33 0.96 -18.00
C THR A 68 -1.78 1.14 -16.55
N ILE A 69 -1.07 1.96 -15.79
CA ILE A 69 -1.37 2.26 -14.40
C ILE A 69 -1.77 3.73 -14.30
N THR A 70 -2.94 4.02 -13.75
CA THR A 70 -3.49 5.37 -13.65
C THR A 70 -4.02 5.64 -12.25
N VAL A 71 -3.79 6.85 -11.73
CA VAL A 71 -4.45 7.35 -10.52
C VAL A 71 -5.90 7.69 -10.87
N ASP A 72 -6.87 7.17 -10.11
CA ASP A 72 -8.29 7.33 -10.43
C ASP A 72 -8.75 8.77 -10.23
N ASP A 73 -8.25 9.43 -9.19
CA ASP A 73 -8.53 10.83 -8.90
C ASP A 73 -7.25 11.57 -8.46
N PRO A 74 -6.59 12.30 -9.38
CA PRO A 74 -5.39 13.08 -9.06
C PRO A 74 -5.60 14.18 -8.01
N SER A 75 -6.84 14.60 -7.75
CA SER A 75 -7.15 15.62 -6.74
C SER A 75 -7.00 15.10 -5.30
N THR A 76 -6.93 13.78 -5.12
CA THR A 76 -6.71 13.13 -3.82
C THR A 76 -5.23 13.02 -3.43
N LEU A 77 -4.32 13.38 -4.32
CA LEU A 77 -2.89 13.32 -4.05
C LEU A 77 -2.51 14.31 -2.93
N PRO A 78 -1.73 13.86 -1.92
CA PRO A 78 -1.26 14.73 -0.85
C PRO A 78 -0.42 15.90 -1.37
N ASP A 79 -0.71 17.11 -0.90
CA ASP A 79 0.02 18.34 -1.23
C ASP A 79 1.34 18.50 -0.46
N GLY A 80 1.65 17.58 0.45
CA GLY A 80 2.84 17.57 1.30
C GLY A 80 2.72 18.43 2.55
N ASN A 81 1.65 19.20 2.74
CA ASN A 81 1.52 20.14 3.86
C ASN A 81 0.69 19.59 5.03
N THR A 82 0.09 18.43 4.86
CA THR A 82 -0.72 17.76 5.87
C THR A 82 -0.07 16.43 6.23
N PRO A 83 0.50 16.27 7.44
CA PRO A 83 1.06 15.00 7.88
C PRO A 83 0.00 13.91 7.99
N GLY A 84 0.41 12.68 7.71
CA GLY A 84 -0.46 11.51 7.81
C GLY A 84 -0.44 10.64 6.56
N THR A 85 -1.26 9.60 6.56
CA THR A 85 -1.36 8.64 5.44
C THR A 85 -2.67 8.82 4.70
N VAL A 86 -2.60 8.90 3.38
CA VAL A 86 -3.74 8.95 2.46
C VAL A 86 -3.69 7.73 1.56
N GLU A 87 -4.82 7.05 1.42
CA GLU A 87 -5.01 5.92 0.52
C GLU A 87 -5.41 6.42 -0.87
N VAL A 88 -4.52 6.28 -1.86
CA VAL A 88 -4.74 6.76 -3.22
C VAL A 88 -5.22 5.62 -4.12
N PRO A 89 -6.45 5.67 -4.68
CA PRO A 89 -6.96 4.63 -5.56
C PRO A 89 -6.31 4.69 -6.94
N VAL A 90 -5.95 3.51 -7.45
CA VAL A 90 -5.23 3.31 -8.71
C VAL A 90 -5.87 2.19 -9.52
N THR A 91 -6.04 2.41 -10.82
CA THR A 91 -6.50 1.39 -11.76
C THR A 91 -5.34 0.89 -12.62
N VAL A 92 -5.15 -0.42 -12.61
CA VAL A 92 -4.28 -1.14 -13.56
C VAL A 92 -5.13 -1.67 -14.69
N THR A 93 -4.85 -1.26 -15.93
CA THR A 93 -5.54 -1.73 -17.12
C THR A 93 -4.60 -2.61 -17.93
N TYR A 94 -5.00 -3.84 -18.16
CA TYR A 94 -4.23 -4.81 -18.95
C TYR A 94 -4.53 -4.69 -20.45
N PRO A 95 -3.61 -5.15 -21.33
CA PRO A 95 -3.81 -5.11 -22.78
C PRO A 95 -5.01 -5.92 -23.29
N ASP A 96 -5.48 -6.92 -22.52
CA ASP A 96 -6.71 -7.67 -22.83
C ASP A 96 -7.99 -6.90 -22.47
N GLY A 97 -7.86 -5.68 -21.92
CA GLY A 97 -8.96 -4.80 -21.50
C GLY A 97 -9.46 -5.05 -20.08
N THR A 98 -8.97 -6.06 -19.38
CA THR A 98 -9.33 -6.31 -17.97
C THR A 98 -8.63 -5.34 -17.04
N LYS A 99 -9.16 -5.19 -15.81
CA LYS A 99 -8.67 -4.20 -14.84
C LYS A 99 -8.56 -4.76 -13.44
N ASN A 100 -7.54 -4.28 -12.71
CA ASN A 100 -7.47 -4.39 -11.27
C ASN A 100 -7.53 -3.00 -10.63
N HIS A 101 -8.19 -2.89 -9.49
CA HIS A 101 -8.20 -1.69 -8.66
C HIS A 101 -7.40 -1.97 -7.40
N VAL A 102 -6.43 -1.13 -7.13
CA VAL A 102 -5.56 -1.20 -5.96
C VAL A 102 -5.49 0.16 -5.27
N THR A 103 -5.03 0.18 -4.03
CA THR A 103 -4.86 1.40 -3.27
C THR A 103 -3.39 1.54 -2.87
N VAL A 104 -2.81 2.70 -3.08
CA VAL A 104 -1.42 3.01 -2.71
C VAL A 104 -1.43 3.88 -1.47
N PRO A 105 -0.86 3.42 -0.34
CA PRO A 105 -0.70 4.25 0.85
C PRO A 105 0.41 5.27 0.63
N VAL A 106 0.08 6.55 0.80
CA VAL A 106 1.00 7.67 0.71
C VAL A 106 1.10 8.35 2.05
N THR A 107 2.28 8.34 2.66
CA THR A 107 2.53 8.95 3.96
C THR A 107 3.34 10.22 3.83
N THR A 108 2.79 11.34 4.33
CA THR A 108 3.50 12.62 4.47
C THR A 108 4.08 12.71 5.89
N GLY A 109 5.37 13.01 5.99
CA GLY A 109 6.07 13.18 7.26
C GLY A 109 5.58 14.37 8.08
N GLU A 110 5.97 14.39 9.37
CA GLU A 110 5.66 15.47 10.28
C GLU A 110 6.43 16.76 9.90
N LYS A 111 5.80 17.91 10.18
CA LYS A 111 6.48 19.20 10.04
C LYS A 111 7.70 19.26 10.95
N PRO A 112 8.91 19.57 10.43
CA PRO A 112 10.08 19.76 11.26
C PRO A 112 9.83 20.81 12.34
N LEU A 113 10.21 20.52 13.57
CA LEU A 113 10.21 21.50 14.65
C LEU A 113 11.23 22.58 14.31
N GLU A 114 10.78 23.82 14.14
CA GLU A 114 11.70 24.96 14.10
C GLU A 114 12.37 25.05 15.47
N ASN A 115 13.64 24.66 15.51
CA ASN A 115 14.48 24.88 16.68
C ASN A 115 14.73 26.41 16.73
N GLY A 116 13.86 27.11 17.45
CA GLY A 116 14.06 28.54 17.73
C GLY A 116 15.34 28.73 18.54
N ASN A 117 16.45 28.78 17.87
CA ASN A 117 17.64 29.41 18.39
C ASN A 117 17.36 30.91 18.48
N ASN A 118 16.68 31.33 19.55
CA ASN A 118 16.81 32.69 20.02
C ASN A 118 18.21 32.83 20.62
N ASP A 119 19.19 32.99 19.74
CA ASP A 119 20.45 33.57 20.09
C ASP A 119 20.24 35.11 20.17
N ASP A 120 19.59 35.56 21.24
CA ASP A 120 19.58 36.94 21.64
C ASP A 120 20.57 37.13 22.79
N THR A 121 21.85 36.90 22.50
CA THR A 121 22.95 37.35 23.33
C THR A 121 23.33 38.78 22.95
N ASN A 122 22.47 39.72 23.30
CA ASN A 122 22.90 41.12 23.42
C ASN A 122 22.53 41.64 24.81
N VAL A 123 23.29 41.22 25.82
CA VAL A 123 23.34 41.93 27.09
C VAL A 123 24.72 42.56 27.21
N LYS A 124 24.80 43.78 26.75
CA LYS A 124 25.85 44.71 27.09
C LYS A 124 25.75 45.05 28.57
N GLY A 125 26.85 44.86 29.26
CA GLY A 125 26.97 44.95 30.70
C GLY A 125 26.52 46.26 31.37
N ASN A 126 26.17 46.11 32.65
CA ASN A 126 26.65 47.07 33.65
C ASN A 126 26.68 46.39 35.02
N HIS A 127 27.83 46.55 35.61
CA HIS A 127 28.29 46.25 36.93
C HIS A 127 27.38 46.83 38.01
N ALA A 128 27.01 46.02 39.03
CA ALA A 128 26.93 46.47 40.41
C ALA A 128 26.76 45.30 41.34
N ASP A 129 27.66 45.19 42.29
CA ASP A 129 27.73 44.31 43.42
C ASP A 129 26.43 44.28 44.26
N ASN A 130 25.97 43.12 44.71
CA ASN A 130 25.71 42.94 46.13
C ASN A 130 25.45 41.49 46.51
N GLU A 131 25.92 41.18 47.67
CA GLU A 131 26.05 39.94 48.40
C GLU A 131 24.80 39.14 48.63
N GLY A 132 24.98 37.83 48.58
CA GLY A 132 24.48 36.90 49.58
C GLY A 132 23.04 36.46 49.52
N LYS A 133 22.82 35.23 49.14
CA LYS A 133 22.19 34.17 49.91
C LYS A 133 21.80 32.96 49.08
N ASN A 134 22.42 31.87 49.49
CA ASN A 134 21.89 30.49 49.45
C ASN A 134 20.96 30.04 48.35
N LEU A 135 21.53 29.23 47.51
CA LEU A 135 20.86 28.22 46.70
C LEU A 135 20.29 27.11 47.59
N PRO A 136 19.07 26.66 47.43
CA PRO A 136 18.77 25.30 47.75
C PRO A 136 19.10 24.42 46.54
N GLU A 137 20.07 23.58 46.73
CA GLU A 137 20.29 22.40 45.93
C GLU A 137 19.04 21.52 45.99
N THR A 138 18.38 21.31 44.87
CA THR A 138 17.46 20.19 44.78
C THR A 138 17.62 19.52 43.41
N GLY A 139 18.23 18.33 43.51
CA GLY A 139 17.77 17.20 42.76
C GLY A 139 18.25 17.11 41.32
N ASN A 140 19.42 16.56 41.21
CA ASN A 140 19.82 15.75 40.09
C ASN A 140 18.74 14.70 39.81
N ASN A 141 17.97 14.90 38.76
CA ASN A 141 17.24 13.83 38.11
C ASN A 141 17.72 13.76 36.67
N GLU A 142 18.80 13.03 36.52
CA GLU A 142 19.08 12.40 35.24
C GLU A 142 17.94 11.42 34.93
N GLN A 143 16.97 11.87 34.16
CA GLN A 143 16.06 10.99 33.48
C GLN A 143 16.29 11.23 31.99
N SER A 144 17.21 10.45 31.51
CA SER A 144 17.35 10.21 30.08
C SER A 144 15.99 9.75 29.53
N ASN A 145 15.21 10.65 29.01
CA ASN A 145 14.10 10.28 28.14
C ASN A 145 14.68 9.73 26.85
N GLY A 146 15.09 8.46 26.96
CA GLY A 146 15.30 7.63 25.82
C GLY A 146 14.06 7.66 24.93
N THR A 147 14.32 8.05 23.77
CA THR A 147 13.50 8.01 22.56
C THR A 147 12.60 6.77 22.55
N LEU A 148 11.37 6.90 22.98
CA LEU A 148 10.31 5.96 22.64
C LEU A 148 9.67 6.42 21.34
N LEU A 149 10.42 6.29 20.26
CA LEU A 149 9.84 6.11 18.95
C LEU A 149 9.38 4.65 18.87
N GLY A 150 8.36 4.37 19.65
CA GLY A 150 7.60 3.14 19.53
C GLY A 150 6.83 3.20 18.21
N SER A 151 7.35 2.53 17.23
CA SER A 151 6.67 2.20 15.99
C SER A 151 5.38 1.45 16.32
N LEU A 152 4.27 2.17 16.34
CA LEU A 152 2.93 1.59 16.37
C LEU A 152 2.48 1.34 14.92
N PHE A 153 3.15 0.43 14.25
CA PHE A 153 2.59 -0.18 13.05
C PHE A 153 1.67 -1.30 13.49
N ALA A 154 0.42 -0.95 13.80
CA ALA A 154 -0.64 -1.93 13.87
C ALA A 154 -0.94 -2.38 12.44
N ALA A 155 -0.35 -3.51 12.07
CA ALA A 155 -0.73 -4.25 10.90
C ALA A 155 -2.18 -4.70 11.04
N ALA A 156 -3.11 -3.95 10.46
CA ALA A 156 -4.47 -4.42 10.24
C ALA A 156 -4.47 -5.36 9.04
N GLY A 157 -3.90 -6.56 9.27
CA GLY A 157 -4.06 -7.68 8.36
C GLY A 157 -5.47 -8.23 8.48
N THR A 158 -6.42 -7.73 7.71
CA THR A 158 -7.71 -8.38 7.53
C THR A 158 -7.53 -9.53 6.55
N LEU A 159 -7.25 -10.68 7.13
CA LEU A 159 -7.27 -11.96 6.45
C LEU A 159 -8.72 -12.30 6.08
N PHE A 160 -9.14 -12.01 4.86
CA PHE A 160 -10.39 -12.56 4.32
C PHE A 160 -10.15 -14.00 3.88
N LEU A 161 -10.27 -14.91 4.83
CA LEU A 161 -10.45 -16.33 4.54
C LEU A 161 -11.91 -16.56 4.10
N ALA A 162 -12.15 -16.49 2.81
CA ALA A 162 -13.38 -17.00 2.22
C ALA A 162 -13.37 -18.53 2.27
N GLY A 163 -13.85 -19.09 3.37
CA GLY A 163 -14.06 -20.50 3.52
C GLY A 163 -15.16 -21.01 2.59
N LYS A 164 -14.75 -21.61 1.47
CA LYS A 164 -15.65 -22.35 0.59
C LYS A 164 -16.08 -23.64 1.28
N ARG A 165 -17.21 -23.61 2.00
CA ARG A 165 -17.87 -24.80 2.51
C ARG A 165 -18.36 -25.65 1.34
N ARG A 166 -17.69 -26.75 1.08
CA ARG A 166 -18.27 -27.85 0.29
C ARG A 166 -19.36 -28.51 1.12
N LYS A 167 -20.61 -28.40 0.67
CA LYS A 167 -21.69 -29.24 1.14
C LYS A 167 -21.52 -30.60 0.47
N ASN A 168 -21.12 -31.61 1.24
CA ASN A 168 -21.40 -33.02 0.92
C ASN A 168 -22.89 -33.24 1.12
N LYS A 169 -23.58 -33.63 0.08
CA LYS A 169 -24.88 -34.30 0.17
C LYS A 169 -24.61 -35.78 0.01
N ASP A 170 -24.59 -36.45 1.12
CA ASP A 170 -24.82 -37.90 1.13
C ASP A 170 -26.29 -38.11 0.83
N ASN A 171 -26.56 -38.91 -0.18
CA ASN A 171 -27.88 -39.41 -0.49
C ASN A 171 -27.83 -40.93 -0.47
N GLN A 172 -28.64 -41.44 0.42
CA GLN A 172 -29.06 -42.86 0.42
C GLN A 172 -29.87 -43.17 -0.85
#